data_68403f485a3871e6d906f7805890fb52
#
_entry.id   68403f485a3871e6d906f7805890fb52
#
_cell.length_a   1.000
_cell.length_b   1.000
_cell.length_c   1.000
_cell.angle_alpha   90.00
_cell.angle_beta   90.00
_cell.angle_gamma   90.00
#
_symmetry.space_group_name_H-M   'P 1'
#
loop_
_entity.id
_entity.type
_entity.pdbx_description
1 polymer ?
#
loop_
_entity_poly.entity_id
_entity_poly.type
_entity_poly.pdbx_seq_one_letter_code
_entity_poly.pdbx_strand_id
1 'polypeptide(L)'
;MEQRKHRRYRFHCEIWFPGKQVSVTGTASDLSVIGCKVESKKRVYIGKCLALQICLPGQEATLKVDQAAVRWAKGQEYGLEFLTIGSEEEERLRRFLSTLEAG
;
A
#
# COMPACT_ATOMS: atom_id res chain seq x y z
N MET A 1 -0.75 27.77 -0.81
CA MET A 1 -0.77 26.56 -1.59
C MET A 1 -0.40 25.36 -0.79
N GLU A 2 -1.16 24.33 -0.95
CA GLU A 2 -0.96 23.16 -0.16
C GLU A 2 0.24 22.36 -0.66
N GLN A 3 1.02 21.86 0.27
CA GLN A 3 2.19 21.08 -0.04
C GLN A 3 2.04 19.69 0.48
N ARG A 4 2.25 18.74 -0.39
CA ARG A 4 2.21 17.36 0.04
C ARG A 4 3.47 17.02 0.81
N LYS A 5 3.26 16.57 2.03
CA LYS A 5 4.39 16.07 2.79
C LYS A 5 4.92 14.77 2.24
N HIS A 6 4.03 14.00 1.61
CA HIS A 6 4.38 12.65 1.19
C HIS A 6 4.07 12.52 -0.28
N ARG A 7 5.11 12.36 -1.06
CA ARG A 7 4.98 12.26 -2.49
C ARG A 7 4.39 10.92 -2.88
N ARG A 8 3.51 10.94 -3.86
CA ARG A 8 2.89 9.74 -4.40
C ARG A 8 3.53 9.40 -5.71
N TYR A 9 3.78 8.11 -5.90
CA TYR A 9 4.45 7.62 -7.09
C TYR A 9 3.49 6.75 -7.88
N ARG A 10 3.38 7.03 -9.17
CA ARG A 10 2.49 6.28 -10.05
C ARG A 10 3.23 5.10 -10.62
N PHE A 11 2.92 3.95 -10.10
CA PHE A 11 3.36 2.69 -10.68
C PHE A 11 2.49 1.62 -10.06
N HIS A 12 2.51 0.45 -10.67
CA HIS A 12 1.63 -0.62 -10.22
C HIS A 12 2.47 -1.72 -9.61
N CYS A 13 2.02 -2.24 -8.49
CA CYS A 13 2.63 -3.40 -7.90
C CYS A 13 1.55 -4.25 -7.27
N GLU A 14 1.86 -5.54 -7.17
CA GLU A 14 0.91 -6.48 -6.61
C GLU A 14 0.88 -6.37 -5.10
N ILE A 15 -0.30 -6.51 -4.54
CA ILE A 15 -0.44 -6.61 -3.09
C ILE A 15 -1.23 -7.85 -2.76
N TRP A 16 -1.01 -8.33 -1.54
CA TRP A 16 -1.66 -9.52 -1.03
C TRP A 16 -2.36 -9.17 0.27
N PHE A 17 -3.57 -9.71 0.45
CA PHE A 17 -4.28 -9.58 1.71
C PHE A 17 -4.23 -10.95 2.37
N PRO A 18 -3.43 -11.12 3.43
CA PRO A 18 -3.32 -12.43 4.08
C PRO A 18 -4.67 -12.88 4.60
N GLY A 19 -4.97 -14.13 4.44
CA GLY A 19 -6.21 -14.71 4.90
C GLY A 19 -6.00 -16.13 5.32
N LYS A 20 -7.05 -16.71 5.91
CA LYS A 20 -6.93 -18.05 6.45
C LYS A 20 -6.93 -19.11 5.37
N GLN A 21 -7.67 -18.91 4.31
CA GLN A 21 -7.85 -19.96 3.32
C GLN A 21 -7.32 -19.56 1.95
N VAL A 22 -7.71 -18.41 1.48
CA VAL A 22 -7.34 -17.96 0.15
C VAL A 22 -6.79 -16.55 0.27
N SER A 23 -5.63 -16.36 -0.30
CA SER A 23 -5.06 -15.02 -0.37
C SER A 23 -5.76 -14.26 -1.48
N VAL A 24 -6.26 -13.09 -1.13
CA VAL A 24 -6.84 -12.20 -2.10
C VAL A 24 -5.78 -11.21 -2.52
N THR A 25 -5.68 -10.98 -3.82
CA THR A 25 -4.67 -10.08 -4.35
C THR A 25 -5.33 -8.82 -4.89
N GLY A 26 -4.50 -7.84 -5.13
CA GLY A 26 -4.91 -6.59 -5.74
C GLY A 26 -3.73 -5.90 -6.34
N THR A 27 -3.97 -4.72 -6.88
CA THR A 27 -2.93 -3.90 -7.46
C THR A 27 -2.88 -2.57 -6.73
N ALA A 28 -1.70 -2.23 -6.23
CA ALA A 28 -1.50 -0.95 -5.58
C ALA A 28 -0.93 0.04 -6.58
N SER A 29 -1.37 1.28 -6.45
CA SER A 29 -0.82 2.38 -7.23
C SER A 29 -0.78 3.61 -6.33
N ASP A 30 -0.22 4.72 -6.83
CA ASP A 30 -0.12 5.97 -6.08
C ASP A 30 0.47 5.72 -4.69
N LEU A 31 1.57 4.98 -4.64
CA LEU A 31 2.19 4.58 -3.39
C LEU A 31 2.98 5.73 -2.79
N SER A 32 2.85 5.88 -1.47
CA SER A 32 3.65 6.83 -0.70
C SER A 32 4.02 6.17 0.61
N VAL A 33 4.76 6.90 1.46
CA VAL A 33 5.15 6.33 2.75
C VAL A 33 3.97 6.20 3.71
N ILE A 34 2.83 6.83 3.41
CA ILE A 34 1.69 6.79 4.32
C ILE A 34 0.51 6.02 3.76
N GLY A 35 0.55 5.57 2.51
CA GLY A 35 -0.60 4.86 1.98
C GLY A 35 -0.51 4.60 0.51
N CYS A 36 -1.58 4.05 -0.03
CA CYS A 36 -1.64 3.74 -1.46
C CYS A 36 -3.09 3.63 -1.91
N LYS A 37 -3.26 3.66 -3.22
CA LYS A 37 -4.55 3.35 -3.84
C LYS A 37 -4.51 1.89 -4.28
N VAL A 38 -5.62 1.20 -4.09
CA VAL A 38 -5.70 -0.23 -4.39
C VAL A 38 -6.88 -0.49 -5.30
N GLU A 39 -6.68 -1.38 -6.25
CA GLU A 39 -7.76 -1.96 -7.03
C GLU A 39 -7.82 -3.44 -6.73
N SER A 40 -8.97 -3.92 -6.26
CA SER A 40 -9.11 -5.30 -5.84
C SER A 40 -10.57 -5.67 -5.75
N LYS A 41 -10.85 -6.95 -5.92
CA LYS A 41 -12.20 -7.46 -5.73
C LYS A 41 -12.53 -7.68 -4.26
N LYS A 42 -11.56 -7.52 -3.37
CA LYS A 42 -11.81 -7.67 -1.94
C LYS A 42 -12.78 -6.61 -1.47
N ARG A 43 -13.82 -7.05 -0.79
CA ARG A 43 -14.82 -6.11 -0.30
C ARG A 43 -14.32 -5.38 0.93
N VAL A 44 -14.47 -4.08 0.91
CA VAL A 44 -14.02 -3.23 2.02
C VAL A 44 -15.10 -2.19 2.28
N TYR A 45 -14.96 -1.52 3.42
CA TYR A 45 -15.80 -0.38 3.76
C TYR A 45 -14.92 0.65 4.44
N ILE A 46 -15.35 1.90 4.38
CA ILE A 46 -14.58 2.98 4.97
C ILE A 46 -14.42 2.71 6.47
N GLY A 47 -13.18 2.84 6.94
CA GLY A 47 -12.83 2.58 8.32
C GLY A 47 -12.34 1.18 8.60
N LYS A 48 -12.53 0.25 7.65
CA LYS A 48 -12.03 -1.11 7.86
C LYS A 48 -10.50 -1.09 7.88
N CYS A 49 -9.95 -1.89 8.79
CA CYS A 49 -8.49 -2.05 8.87
C CYS A 49 -8.08 -3.38 8.28
N LEU A 50 -7.01 -3.36 7.50
CA LEU A 50 -6.53 -4.52 6.79
C LEU A 50 -5.04 -4.67 7.00
N ALA A 51 -4.58 -5.92 7.07
CA ALA A 51 -3.17 -6.20 6.91
C ALA A 51 -2.89 -6.46 5.43
N LEU A 52 -1.72 -6.07 4.96
CA LEU A 52 -1.38 -6.33 3.57
C LEU A 52 0.12 -6.51 3.41
N GLN A 53 0.48 -7.14 2.30
CA GLN A 53 1.87 -7.29 1.89
C GLN A 53 2.00 -6.71 0.50
N ILE A 54 3.01 -5.88 0.31
CA ILE A 54 3.24 -5.18 -0.95
C ILE A 54 4.46 -5.80 -1.63
N CYS A 55 4.28 -6.17 -2.89
CA CYS A 55 5.37 -6.76 -3.67
C CYS A 55 6.08 -5.65 -4.41
N LEU A 56 7.11 -5.10 -3.79
CA LEU A 56 7.87 -4.02 -4.41
C LEU A 56 8.71 -4.57 -5.56
N PRO A 57 8.69 -3.90 -6.72
CA PRO A 57 9.46 -4.39 -7.86
C PRO A 57 10.94 -4.54 -7.53
N GLY A 58 11.52 -5.63 -7.99
CA GLY A 58 12.93 -5.89 -7.79
C GLY A 58 13.32 -6.38 -6.41
N GLN A 59 12.37 -6.60 -5.53
CA GLN A 59 12.65 -7.08 -4.18
C GLN A 59 12.00 -8.43 -3.97
N GLU A 60 12.75 -9.35 -3.37
CA GLU A 60 12.23 -10.69 -3.14
C GLU A 60 11.24 -10.72 -1.98
N ALA A 61 11.57 -10.02 -0.91
CA ALA A 61 10.73 -10.04 0.28
C ALA A 61 9.62 -8.99 0.15
N THR A 62 8.40 -9.40 0.47
CA THR A 62 7.30 -8.45 0.47
C THR A 62 7.46 -7.47 1.61
N LEU A 63 6.81 -6.32 1.46
CA LEU A 63 6.79 -5.30 2.48
C LEU A 63 5.49 -5.44 3.26
N LYS A 64 5.61 -5.69 4.55
CA LYS A 64 4.43 -5.96 5.39
C LYS A 64 3.92 -4.69 6.00
N VAL A 65 2.61 -4.49 5.88
CA VAL A 65 1.92 -3.41 6.58
C VAL A 65 0.95 -4.09 7.54
N ASP A 66 1.14 -3.87 8.82
CA ASP A 66 0.36 -4.57 9.83
C ASP A 66 -1.07 -4.10 9.87
N GLN A 67 -1.28 -2.80 9.71
CA GLN A 67 -2.63 -2.26 9.68
C GLN A 67 -2.70 -1.09 8.72
N ALA A 68 -3.69 -1.10 7.85
CA ALA A 68 -4.00 0.00 6.98
C ALA A 68 -5.50 0.23 7.03
N ALA A 69 -5.91 1.48 7.07
CA ALA A 69 -7.33 1.82 7.17
C ALA A 69 -7.85 2.28 5.82
N VAL A 70 -9.06 1.82 5.49
CA VAL A 70 -9.73 2.26 4.28
C VAL A 70 -10.28 3.65 4.52
N ARG A 71 -9.81 4.62 3.74
CA ARG A 71 -10.23 6.00 3.89
C ARG A 71 -11.28 6.42 2.89
N TRP A 72 -11.30 5.78 1.73
CA TRP A 72 -12.35 6.01 0.74
C TRP A 72 -12.49 4.73 -0.08
N ALA A 73 -13.66 4.56 -0.69
CA ALA A 73 -13.91 3.40 -1.54
C ALA A 73 -14.87 3.79 -2.64
N LYS A 74 -14.60 3.31 -3.85
CA LYS A 74 -15.44 3.58 -5.00
C LYS A 74 -15.30 2.41 -5.97
N GLY A 75 -16.36 1.62 -6.10
CA GLY A 75 -16.29 0.44 -6.95
C GLY A 75 -15.28 -0.54 -6.40
N GLN A 76 -14.33 -0.94 -7.22
CA GLN A 76 -13.27 -1.85 -6.79
C GLN A 76 -11.99 -1.11 -6.43
N GLU A 77 -12.05 0.20 -6.36
CA GLU A 77 -10.90 1.00 -5.95
C GLU A 77 -11.11 1.54 -4.55
N TYR A 78 -10.02 1.62 -3.79
CA TYR A 78 -10.09 2.24 -2.48
C TYR A 78 -8.72 2.73 -2.08
N GLY A 79 -8.73 3.68 -1.15
CA GLY A 79 -7.50 4.26 -0.63
C GLY A 79 -7.21 3.76 0.75
N LEU A 80 -5.95 3.39 0.97
CA LEU A 80 -5.49 2.87 2.25
C LEU A 80 -4.50 3.84 2.86
N GLU A 81 -4.66 4.07 4.16
CA GLU A 81 -3.67 4.79 4.94
C GLU A 81 -2.99 3.80 5.86
N PHE A 82 -1.65 3.75 5.83
CA PHE A 82 -0.89 2.85 6.68
C PHE A 82 -0.93 3.38 8.10
N LEU A 83 -1.45 2.57 9.02
CA LEU A 83 -1.53 2.96 10.43
C LEU A 83 -0.41 2.35 11.24
N THR A 84 -0.10 1.09 10.98
CA THR A 84 0.92 0.36 11.72
C THR A 84 1.83 -0.33 10.74
N ILE A 85 3.09 0.05 10.75
CA ILE A 85 4.10 -0.55 9.89
C ILE A 85 5.39 -0.58 10.70
N GLY A 86 6.11 -1.70 10.62
CA GLY A 86 7.36 -1.83 11.35
C GLY A 86 8.39 -0.82 10.87
N SER A 87 9.28 -0.44 11.78
CA SER A 87 10.25 0.60 11.44
C SER A 87 11.18 0.15 10.31
N GLU A 88 11.57 -1.13 10.28
CA GLU A 88 12.40 -1.62 9.19
C GLU A 88 11.64 -1.61 7.88
N GLU A 89 10.35 -1.97 7.93
CA GLU A 89 9.54 -1.96 6.73
C GLU A 89 9.35 -0.54 6.23
N GLU A 90 9.12 0.38 7.15
CA GLU A 90 8.96 1.78 6.74
C GLU A 90 10.21 2.31 6.09
N GLU A 91 11.37 1.95 6.62
CA GLU A 91 12.62 2.41 6.02
C GLU A 91 12.84 1.79 4.66
N ARG A 92 12.49 0.52 4.49
CA ARG A 92 12.57 -0.12 3.17
C ARG A 92 11.69 0.61 2.17
N LEU A 93 10.49 0.98 2.61
CA LEU A 93 9.58 1.70 1.72
C LEU A 93 10.14 3.05 1.34
N ARG A 94 10.65 3.81 2.31
CA ARG A 94 11.24 5.11 2.02
C ARG A 94 12.41 4.99 1.05
N ARG A 95 13.25 3.98 1.26
CA ARG A 95 14.42 3.77 0.41
C ARG A 95 14.00 3.42 -1.00
N PHE A 96 12.98 2.56 -1.12
CA PHE A 96 12.49 2.19 -2.44
C PHE A 96 11.94 3.40 -3.18
N LEU A 97 11.12 4.21 -2.49
CA LEU A 97 10.52 5.36 -3.15
C LEU A 97 11.55 6.39 -3.55
N SER A 98 12.63 6.52 -2.81
CA SER A 98 13.66 7.47 -3.20
C SER A 98 14.41 7.02 -4.45
N THR A 99 14.46 5.71 -4.74
CA THR A 99 15.05 5.28 -6.00
C THR A 99 14.20 5.71 -7.18
N LEU A 100 12.90 5.83 -7.01
CA LEU A 100 12.04 6.29 -8.09
C LEU A 100 12.27 7.77 -8.38
N GLU A 101 12.60 8.53 -7.34
CA GLU A 101 12.93 9.93 -7.54
C GLU A 101 14.23 10.11 -8.28
N ALA A 102 15.19 9.25 -7.99
CA ALA A 102 16.51 9.37 -8.60
C ALA A 102 16.49 9.02 -10.08
N GLY A 103 15.54 8.20 -10.47
CA GLY A 103 15.41 7.83 -11.88
C GLY A 103 14.64 8.84 -12.68
#